data_f9088e5d7e2d7f5432f74281aee9278a
#
_entry.id   f9088e5d7e2d7f5432f74281aee9278a
#
_cell.length_a   1.000
_cell.length_b   1.000
_cell.length_c   1.000
_cell.angle_alpha   90.00
_cell.angle_beta   90.00
_cell.angle_gamma   90.00
#
_symmetry.space_group_name_H-M   'P 1'
#
loop_
_entity.id
_entity.type
_entity.pdbx_description
1 polymer ?
#
loop_
_entity_poly.entity_id
_entity_poly.type
_entity_poly.pdbx_seq_one_letter_code
_entity_poly.pdbx_strand_id
1 'polypeptide(L)'
;MRSCWRRLLLFMATLALAGCARGPDEVGVKRDVQAQLDTLFGSRVLEVKSLRRQGSAPLAGAKVGGSYAIVYYNAVLAFTAPYDPSDWSGLSPELIANALGATDEGVIGLGAGRMAAGAQLRAYGSMVYRRAGDTWQASLLPPAAP
;
A
#
# COMPACT_ATOMS: atom_id res chain seq x y z
N MET A 1 -30.49 36.97 15.97
CA MET A 1 -30.39 35.59 16.36
C MET A 1 -30.16 34.59 15.20
N ARG A 2 -30.57 34.87 13.98
CA ARG A 2 -30.38 33.96 12.83
C ARG A 2 -28.95 33.89 12.29
N SER A 3 -28.12 34.88 12.55
CA SER A 3 -26.75 34.96 12.04
C SER A 3 -25.74 34.12 12.85
N CYS A 4 -25.98 33.95 14.14
CA CYS A 4 -25.08 33.17 15.01
C CYS A 4 -25.15 31.65 14.76
N TRP A 5 -26.33 31.17 14.42
CA TRP A 5 -26.53 29.73 14.19
C TRP A 5 -25.90 29.24 12.88
N ARG A 6 -25.89 30.09 11.84
CA ARG A 6 -25.21 29.76 10.56
C ARG A 6 -23.69 29.69 10.71
N ARG A 7 -23.10 30.51 11.60
CA ARG A 7 -21.65 30.47 11.89
C ARG A 7 -21.27 29.24 12.72
N LEU A 8 -22.15 28.79 13.62
CA LEU A 8 -21.95 27.60 14.43
C LEU A 8 -22.00 26.33 13.59
N LEU A 9 -22.91 26.24 12.62
CA LEU A 9 -23.02 25.11 11.69
C LEU A 9 -21.83 25.02 10.73
N LEU A 10 -21.28 26.16 10.30
CA LEU A 10 -20.05 26.19 9.47
C LEU A 10 -18.81 25.75 10.25
N PHE A 11 -18.75 26.06 11.54
CA PHE A 11 -17.64 25.62 12.39
C PHE A 11 -17.68 24.10 12.71
N MET A 12 -18.87 23.52 12.83
CA MET A 12 -19.02 22.08 13.02
C MET A 12 -18.70 21.26 11.76
N ALA A 13 -18.95 21.81 10.57
CA ALA A 13 -18.65 21.12 9.32
C ALA A 13 -17.14 21.04 9.03
N THR A 14 -16.35 22.00 9.53
CA THR A 14 -14.89 21.99 9.35
C THR A 14 -14.15 21.08 10.33
N LEU A 15 -14.72 20.75 11.48
CA LEU A 15 -14.11 19.79 12.42
C LEU A 15 -14.28 18.33 11.97
N ALA A 16 -15.26 18.03 11.13
CA ALA A 16 -15.50 16.65 10.67
C ALA A 16 -14.49 16.17 9.62
N LEU A 17 -13.72 17.06 8.99
CA LEU A 17 -12.73 16.73 7.96
C LEU A 17 -11.31 16.49 8.49
N ALA A 18 -11.04 16.80 9.77
CA ALA A 18 -9.71 16.62 10.38
C ALA A 18 -9.47 15.20 10.94
N GLY A 19 -10.39 14.26 10.75
CA GLY A 19 -10.47 13.06 11.58
C GLY A 19 -9.89 11.75 11.02
N CYS A 20 -9.27 11.67 9.83
CA CYS A 20 -9.00 10.36 9.26
C CYS A 20 -7.67 10.15 8.50
N ALA A 21 -6.68 11.00 8.64
CA ALA A 21 -5.37 10.73 8.03
C ALA A 21 -4.48 9.94 8.99
N ARG A 22 -4.75 8.65 9.20
CA ARG A 22 -3.83 7.75 9.89
C ARG A 22 -2.87 7.13 8.88
N GLY A 23 -1.57 7.22 9.16
CA GLY A 23 -0.53 6.72 8.27
C GLY A 23 0.08 7.82 7.40
N PRO A 24 1.06 7.46 6.56
CA PRO A 24 1.73 8.38 5.66
C PRO A 24 0.79 8.86 4.52
N ASP A 25 1.21 9.91 3.84
CA ASP A 25 0.56 10.38 2.64
C ASP A 25 0.78 9.43 1.44
N GLU A 26 0.17 9.74 0.31
CA GLU A 26 0.24 8.94 -0.90
C GLU A 26 1.68 8.76 -1.41
N VAL A 27 2.51 9.80 -1.34
CA VAL A 27 3.92 9.76 -1.75
C VAL A 27 4.73 8.84 -0.85
N GLY A 28 4.51 8.93 0.45
CA GLY A 28 5.14 8.03 1.43
C GLY A 28 4.76 6.57 1.21
N VAL A 29 3.48 6.30 1.02
CA VAL A 29 3.00 4.93 0.73
C VAL A 29 3.62 4.39 -0.57
N LYS A 30 3.66 5.18 -1.64
CA LYS A 30 4.27 4.76 -2.91
C LYS A 30 5.74 4.40 -2.74
N ARG A 31 6.50 5.25 -2.04
CA ARG A 31 7.92 4.99 -1.73
C ARG A 31 8.09 3.70 -0.96
N ASP A 32 7.28 3.48 0.06
CA ASP A 32 7.41 2.34 0.95
C ASP A 32 7.00 1.03 0.27
N VAL A 33 5.98 1.05 -0.58
CA VAL A 33 5.61 -0.09 -1.44
C VAL A 33 6.72 -0.43 -2.41
N GLN A 34 7.34 0.56 -3.06
CA GLN A 34 8.50 0.33 -3.93
C GLN A 34 9.66 -0.29 -3.16
N ALA A 35 9.98 0.23 -1.98
CA ALA A 35 11.04 -0.31 -1.13
C ALA A 35 10.77 -1.76 -0.71
N GLN A 36 9.52 -2.11 -0.43
CA GLN A 36 9.11 -3.48 -0.13
C GLN A 36 9.37 -4.42 -1.32
N LEU A 37 8.93 -4.01 -2.51
CA LEU A 37 9.15 -4.80 -3.73
C LEU A 37 10.64 -4.98 -4.04
N ASP A 38 11.42 -3.92 -3.91
CA ASP A 38 12.87 -3.96 -4.13
C ASP A 38 13.59 -4.87 -3.12
N THR A 39 13.12 -4.88 -1.88
CA THR A 39 13.69 -5.73 -0.82
C THR A 39 13.38 -7.21 -1.07
N LEU A 40 12.16 -7.52 -1.50
CA LEU A 40 11.72 -8.91 -1.66
C LEU A 40 12.15 -9.52 -2.98
N PHE A 41 12.17 -8.74 -4.05
CA PHE A 41 12.39 -9.25 -5.42
C PHE A 41 13.66 -8.72 -6.09
N GLY A 42 14.39 -7.87 -5.41
CA GLY A 42 15.50 -7.16 -6.00
C GLY A 42 15.06 -5.86 -6.71
N SER A 43 15.96 -4.90 -6.71
CA SER A 43 15.70 -3.61 -7.34
C SER A 43 15.46 -3.78 -8.83
N ARG A 44 14.45 -3.08 -9.33
CA ARG A 44 14.09 -3.00 -10.76
C ARG A 44 13.45 -4.25 -11.38
N VAL A 45 12.70 -5.00 -10.62
CA VAL A 45 11.88 -6.08 -11.16
C VAL A 45 10.46 -5.60 -11.41
N LEU A 46 9.88 -4.94 -10.41
CA LEU A 46 8.56 -4.32 -10.45
C LEU A 46 8.69 -2.84 -10.07
N GLU A 47 8.18 -1.98 -10.91
CA GLU A 47 8.15 -0.54 -10.67
C GLU A 47 6.72 -0.07 -10.39
N VAL A 48 6.53 0.67 -9.30
CA VAL A 48 5.24 1.32 -9.00
C VAL A 48 5.10 2.57 -9.86
N LYS A 49 4.35 2.47 -10.95
CA LYS A 49 4.11 3.60 -11.88
C LYS A 49 3.23 4.66 -11.24
N SER A 50 2.13 4.25 -10.65
CA SER A 50 1.25 5.13 -9.90
C SER A 50 0.68 4.42 -8.69
N LEU A 51 0.33 5.20 -7.67
CA LEU A 51 -0.34 4.69 -6.49
C LEU A 51 -1.34 5.74 -6.03
N ARG A 52 -2.53 5.30 -5.63
CA ARG A 52 -3.55 6.11 -5.00
C ARG A 52 -3.91 5.53 -3.64
N ARG A 53 -3.72 6.34 -2.62
CA ARG A 53 -4.16 6.01 -1.26
C ARG A 53 -5.68 6.06 -1.19
N GLN A 54 -6.30 4.98 -0.72
CA GLN A 54 -7.77 4.87 -0.62
C GLN A 54 -8.29 5.23 0.76
N GLY A 55 -7.53 4.95 1.79
CA GLY A 55 -7.93 5.20 3.16
C GLY A 55 -7.02 4.50 4.15
N SER A 56 -7.38 4.60 5.41
CA SER A 56 -6.68 3.89 6.48
C SER A 56 -7.63 3.52 7.61
N ALA A 57 -7.26 2.48 8.34
CA ALA A 57 -7.97 2.04 9.53
C ALA A 57 -6.98 1.77 10.67
N PRO A 58 -7.38 1.90 11.93
CA PRO A 58 -6.58 1.43 13.04
C PRO A 58 -6.48 -0.10 12.98
N LEU A 59 -5.29 -0.64 13.23
CA LEU A 59 -5.12 -2.07 13.37
C LEU A 59 -5.43 -2.48 14.81
N ALA A 60 -6.52 -3.20 14.99
CA ALA A 60 -6.92 -3.71 16.31
C ALA A 60 -6.05 -4.90 16.73
N GLY A 61 -5.69 -4.96 18.02
CA GLY A 61 -5.02 -6.13 18.61
C GLY A 61 -3.50 -6.09 18.65
N ALA A 62 -2.86 -5.00 18.32
CA ALA A 62 -1.43 -4.82 18.58
C ALA A 62 -1.18 -4.72 20.09
N LYS A 63 -0.86 -5.86 20.72
CA LYS A 63 -0.63 -5.97 22.17
C LYS A 63 0.65 -5.31 22.67
N VAL A 64 1.45 -4.72 21.80
CA VAL A 64 2.74 -4.14 22.14
C VAL A 64 2.73 -2.66 21.78
N GLY A 65 2.58 -1.84 22.80
CA GLY A 65 2.99 -0.43 22.97
C GLY A 65 3.17 0.44 21.71
N GLY A 66 2.17 0.55 20.82
CA GLY A 66 2.27 1.43 19.67
C GLY A 66 0.93 1.57 18.92
N SER A 67 0.73 2.72 18.32
CA SER A 67 -0.38 2.90 17.39
C SER A 67 -0.02 2.32 16.04
N TYR A 68 -0.83 1.41 15.54
CA TYR A 68 -0.71 0.82 14.22
C TYR A 68 -1.86 1.28 13.33
N ALA A 69 -1.59 1.44 12.07
CA ALA A 69 -2.60 1.70 11.05
C ALA A 69 -2.36 0.80 9.84
N ILE A 70 -3.44 0.34 9.24
CA ILE A 70 -3.40 -0.26 7.92
C ILE A 70 -3.82 0.79 6.90
N VAL A 71 -3.02 0.96 5.86
CA VAL A 71 -3.29 1.89 4.76
C VAL A 71 -3.63 1.08 3.52
N TYR A 72 -4.79 1.36 2.94
CA TYR A 72 -5.26 0.74 1.71
C TYR A 72 -4.91 1.62 0.51
N TYR A 73 -4.53 0.99 -0.59
CA TYR A 73 -4.14 1.69 -1.81
C TYR A 73 -4.49 0.90 -3.07
N ASN A 74 -4.60 1.65 -4.17
CA ASN A 74 -4.60 1.09 -5.52
C ASN A 74 -3.31 1.48 -6.20
N ALA A 75 -2.64 0.53 -6.84
CA ALA A 75 -1.39 0.77 -7.54
C ALA A 75 -1.44 0.23 -8.97
N VAL A 76 -0.70 0.88 -9.85
CA VAL A 76 -0.32 0.35 -11.15
C VAL A 76 1.17 0.08 -11.11
N LEU A 77 1.54 -1.15 -11.39
CA LEU A 77 2.92 -1.61 -11.44
C LEU A 77 3.27 -2.02 -12.87
N ALA A 78 4.54 -1.97 -13.20
CA ALA A 78 5.05 -2.50 -14.47
C ALA A 78 6.26 -3.41 -14.21
N PHE A 79 6.33 -4.51 -14.94
CA PHE A 79 7.56 -5.29 -15.02
C PHE A 79 8.64 -4.49 -15.76
N THR A 80 9.84 -4.44 -15.23
CA THR A 80 10.97 -3.76 -15.87
C THR A 80 11.75 -4.68 -16.81
N ALA A 81 11.53 -6.00 -16.68
CA ALA A 81 12.09 -7.05 -17.51
C ALA A 81 11.00 -8.07 -17.85
N PRO A 82 11.18 -8.92 -18.89
CA PRO A 82 10.25 -10.00 -19.16
C PRO A 82 10.07 -10.90 -17.93
N TYR A 83 8.82 -11.26 -17.66
CA TYR A 83 8.45 -12.12 -16.54
C TYR A 83 7.97 -13.47 -17.05
N ASP A 84 8.54 -14.54 -16.55
CA ASP A 84 8.11 -15.90 -16.80
C ASP A 84 7.96 -16.65 -15.46
N PRO A 85 6.74 -16.94 -15.03
CA PRO A 85 6.52 -17.63 -13.76
C PRO A 85 7.09 -19.05 -13.73
N SER A 86 7.34 -19.67 -14.89
CA SER A 86 7.90 -21.02 -14.97
C SER A 86 9.42 -21.07 -14.83
N ASP A 87 10.10 -20.00 -15.18
CA ASP A 87 11.57 -19.94 -15.14
C ASP A 87 12.10 -19.33 -13.84
N TRP A 88 11.21 -18.87 -12.98
CA TRP A 88 11.62 -18.06 -11.86
C TRP A 88 11.29 -18.68 -10.50
N SER A 89 12.32 -19.28 -9.92
CA SER A 89 12.28 -19.72 -8.54
C SER A 89 12.24 -18.49 -7.60
N GLY A 90 11.07 -18.03 -7.23
CA GLY A 90 10.93 -17.01 -6.20
C GLY A 90 10.01 -15.85 -6.49
N LEU A 91 9.46 -15.72 -7.69
CA LEU A 91 8.45 -14.71 -8.00
C LEU A 91 7.15 -15.34 -8.47
N SER A 92 6.50 -16.05 -7.58
CA SER A 92 5.15 -16.54 -7.90
C SER A 92 4.12 -15.41 -7.83
N PRO A 93 2.98 -15.55 -8.51
CA PRO A 93 1.86 -14.61 -8.38
C PRO A 93 1.44 -14.38 -6.93
N GLU A 94 1.44 -15.42 -6.11
CA GLU A 94 1.08 -15.36 -4.69
C GLU A 94 2.09 -14.53 -3.89
N LEU A 95 3.37 -14.62 -4.20
CA LEU A 95 4.39 -13.81 -3.55
C LEU A 95 4.26 -12.33 -3.91
N ILE A 96 3.91 -12.01 -5.16
CA ILE A 96 3.62 -10.64 -5.58
C ILE A 96 2.41 -10.11 -4.82
N ALA A 97 1.33 -10.86 -4.76
CA ALA A 97 0.12 -10.47 -4.02
C ALA A 97 0.44 -10.24 -2.53
N ASN A 98 1.14 -11.16 -1.90
CA ASN A 98 1.56 -11.03 -0.50
C ASN A 98 2.44 -9.80 -0.26
N ALA A 99 3.39 -9.53 -1.15
CA ALA A 99 4.26 -8.37 -1.06
C ALA A 99 3.48 -7.03 -1.14
N LEU A 100 2.38 -7.04 -1.85
CA LEU A 100 1.50 -5.88 -2.00
C LEU A 100 0.43 -5.81 -0.90
N GLY A 101 0.38 -6.80 0.00
CA GLY A 101 -0.71 -6.91 0.98
C GLY A 101 -2.07 -7.04 0.31
N ALA A 102 -2.10 -7.73 -0.83
CA ALA A 102 -3.29 -7.99 -1.63
C ALA A 102 -3.72 -9.46 -1.49
N THR A 103 -4.98 -9.74 -1.79
CA THR A 103 -5.43 -11.10 -2.08
C THR A 103 -5.07 -11.49 -3.52
N ASP A 104 -5.13 -12.76 -3.86
CA ASP A 104 -4.86 -13.23 -5.23
C ASP A 104 -5.78 -12.54 -6.26
N GLU A 105 -7.02 -12.28 -5.90
CA GLU A 105 -7.99 -11.54 -6.71
C GLU A 105 -7.69 -10.03 -6.75
N GLY A 106 -6.90 -9.53 -5.81
CA GLY A 106 -6.52 -8.12 -5.71
C GLY A 106 -5.40 -7.72 -6.67
N VAL A 107 -4.78 -8.66 -7.37
CA VAL A 107 -3.76 -8.38 -8.40
C VAL A 107 -4.31 -8.74 -9.77
N ILE A 108 -4.60 -7.74 -10.56
CA ILE A 108 -5.22 -7.89 -11.88
C ILE A 108 -4.15 -7.70 -12.97
N GLY A 109 -4.18 -8.55 -13.98
CA GLY A 109 -3.26 -8.50 -15.12
C GLY A 109 -2.06 -9.43 -14.98
N LEU A 110 -1.92 -10.13 -13.86
CA LEU A 110 -0.93 -11.17 -13.66
C LEU A 110 -1.46 -12.48 -14.30
N GLY A 111 -1.18 -12.65 -15.58
CA GLY A 111 -1.60 -13.84 -16.30
C GLY A 111 -0.82 -15.08 -15.91
N ALA A 112 -1.34 -16.27 -16.25
CA ALA A 112 -0.68 -17.56 -16.05
C ALA A 112 0.48 -17.80 -17.05
N GLY A 113 0.89 -16.81 -17.81
CA GLY A 113 1.89 -16.91 -18.88
C GLY A 113 2.95 -15.81 -18.82
N ARG A 114 3.84 -15.86 -19.79
CA ARG A 114 4.90 -14.89 -19.97
C ARG A 114 4.35 -13.47 -20.13
N MET A 115 4.99 -12.52 -19.48
CA MET A 115 4.69 -11.10 -19.63
C MET A 115 5.91 -10.36 -20.15
N ALA A 116 5.69 -9.46 -21.09
CA ALA A 116 6.76 -8.65 -21.66
C ALA A 116 7.22 -7.58 -20.65
N ALA A 117 8.44 -7.08 -20.82
CA ALA A 117 8.88 -5.87 -20.14
C ALA A 117 7.92 -4.73 -20.46
N GLY A 118 7.57 -3.95 -19.43
CA GLY A 118 6.57 -2.88 -19.53
C GLY A 118 5.12 -3.34 -19.36
N ALA A 119 4.84 -4.65 -19.27
CA ALA A 119 3.52 -5.15 -18.96
C ALA A 119 3.06 -4.65 -17.59
N GLN A 120 1.81 -4.21 -17.50
CA GLN A 120 1.27 -3.57 -16.31
C GLN A 120 0.35 -4.50 -15.52
N LEU A 121 0.42 -4.35 -14.20
CA LEU A 121 -0.47 -4.95 -13.23
C LEU A 121 -1.25 -3.86 -12.50
N ARG A 122 -2.45 -4.19 -12.06
CA ARG A 122 -3.18 -3.38 -11.07
C ARG A 122 -3.23 -4.14 -9.76
N ALA A 123 -2.95 -3.45 -8.67
CA ALA A 123 -3.02 -4.05 -7.34
C ALA A 123 -3.91 -3.22 -6.42
N TYR A 124 -4.76 -3.92 -5.69
CA TYR A 124 -5.55 -3.40 -4.58
C TYR A 124 -4.92 -3.95 -3.31
N GLY A 125 -4.02 -3.17 -2.73
CA GLY A 125 -3.16 -3.62 -1.66
C GLY A 125 -3.35 -2.87 -0.36
N SER A 126 -2.60 -3.31 0.62
CA SER A 126 -2.53 -2.67 1.92
C SER A 126 -1.13 -2.76 2.50
N MET A 127 -0.79 -1.81 3.36
CA MET A 127 0.46 -1.80 4.09
C MET A 127 0.23 -1.39 5.54
N VAL A 128 0.88 -2.09 6.45
CA VAL A 128 0.81 -1.81 7.88
C VAL A 128 1.90 -0.83 8.26
N TYR A 129 1.52 0.17 9.03
CA TYR A 129 2.40 1.20 9.56
C TYR A 129 2.35 1.23 11.08
N ARG A 130 3.50 1.45 11.68
CA ARG A 130 3.65 1.73 13.11
C ARG A 130 4.00 3.20 13.31
N ARG A 131 3.35 3.85 14.26
CA ARG A 131 3.71 5.20 14.65
C ARG A 131 4.98 5.18 15.50
N ALA A 132 5.97 5.97 15.10
CA ALA A 132 7.20 6.20 15.83
C ALA A 132 7.37 7.70 16.06
N GLY A 133 7.00 8.18 17.25
CA GLY A 133 6.91 9.60 17.53
C GLY A 133 5.88 10.28 16.62
N ASP A 134 6.32 11.27 15.84
CA ASP A 134 5.47 12.01 14.90
C ASP A 134 5.49 11.41 13.48
N THR A 135 6.21 10.32 13.26
CA THR A 135 6.35 9.69 11.94
C THR A 135 5.69 8.32 11.90
N TRP A 136 5.39 7.86 10.68
CA TRP A 136 4.93 6.51 10.41
C TRP A 136 6.02 5.69 9.74
N GLN A 137 6.24 4.49 10.23
CA GLN A 137 7.20 3.55 9.68
C GLN A 137 6.46 2.33 9.11
N ALA A 138 6.76 1.97 7.88
CA ALA A 138 6.23 0.77 7.27
C ALA A 138 6.72 -0.47 8.06
N SER A 139 5.78 -1.36 8.36
CA SER A 139 6.10 -2.69 8.87
C SER A 139 6.33 -3.60 7.66
N LEU A 140 7.57 -3.64 7.19
CA LEU A 140 7.93 -4.47 6.06
C LEU A 140 7.80 -5.95 6.42
N LEU A 141 7.29 -6.73 5.47
CA LEU A 141 7.30 -8.18 5.62
C LEU A 141 8.77 -8.66 5.66
N PRO A 142 9.10 -9.59 6.55
CA PRO A 142 10.43 -10.20 6.51
C PRO A 142 10.60 -10.91 5.16
N PRO A 143 11.83 -10.94 4.60
CA PRO A 143 12.10 -11.73 3.41
C PRO A 143 11.66 -13.17 3.66
N ALA A 144 11.02 -13.77 2.65
CA ALA A 144 10.62 -15.17 2.74
C ALA A 144 11.87 -15.99 3.10
N ALA A 145 11.77 -16.77 4.17
CA ALA A 145 12.86 -17.68 4.53
C ALA A 145 13.10 -18.66 3.38
N PRO A 146 14.36 -18.97 3.05
CA PRO A 146 14.70 -19.89 1.98
C PRO A 146 14.17 -21.30 2.24
#